data_03d037c921ba7a3609e9fe65707af7bb
#
_entry.id   03d037c921ba7a3609e9fe65707af7bb
#
_cell.length_a   1.000
_cell.length_b   1.000
_cell.length_c   1.000
_cell.angle_alpha   90.00
_cell.angle_beta   90.00
_cell.angle_gamma   90.00
#
_symmetry.space_group_name_H-M   'P 1'
#
loop_
_entity.id
_entity.type
_entity.pdbx_description
1 polymer ?
#
loop_
_entity_poly.entity_id
_entity_poly.type
_entity_poly.pdbx_seq_one_letter_code
_entity_poly.pdbx_strand_id
1 'polypeptide(L)'
;AITDEDNVAHIHEDLCKGCGRCIGACAFDAIQTVEWDANEKLDRKMAEYAQAVCQDRPCFHINLVMDISPNCDCHAENDAPILPDIGMFASFDPVALDQACADACMKAAPMPNSQLSDNLAKPDWQHHHDHFLDSNPNVDWKTTLEHAEKIGLGTREYELVRVR
;
A
#
# COMPACT_ATOMS: atom_id res chain seq x y z
N ALA A 1 -22.72 0.58 16.53
CA ALA A 1 -22.50 -0.57 15.62
C ALA A 1 -22.12 -1.85 16.36
N ILE A 2 -21.81 -1.77 17.65
CA ILE A 2 -21.55 -2.95 18.50
C ILE A 2 -22.52 -2.91 19.68
N THR A 3 -23.23 -4.00 19.91
CA THR A 3 -24.08 -4.22 21.08
C THR A 3 -23.61 -5.47 21.82
N ASP A 4 -23.92 -5.54 23.11
CA ASP A 4 -23.74 -6.72 23.94
C ASP A 4 -25.11 -7.34 24.16
N GLU A 5 -25.29 -8.54 23.65
CA GLU A 5 -26.54 -9.32 23.82
C GLU A 5 -26.17 -10.72 24.34
N ASP A 6 -26.71 -11.09 25.49
CA ASP A 6 -26.43 -12.37 26.14
C ASP A 6 -24.92 -12.66 26.39
N ASN A 7 -24.13 -11.63 26.75
CA ASN A 7 -22.68 -11.66 26.90
C ASN A 7 -21.92 -12.01 25.59
N VAL A 8 -22.51 -11.73 24.44
CA VAL A 8 -21.87 -11.87 23.13
C VAL A 8 -21.89 -10.52 22.42
N ALA A 9 -20.74 -10.11 21.89
CA ALA A 9 -20.64 -8.88 21.09
C ALA A 9 -21.21 -9.12 19.69
N HIS A 10 -22.19 -8.34 19.29
CA HIS A 10 -22.75 -8.35 17.95
C HIS A 10 -22.34 -7.10 17.18
N ILE A 11 -21.88 -7.28 15.96
CA ILE A 11 -21.55 -6.18 15.04
C ILE A 11 -22.69 -6.02 14.04
N HIS A 12 -23.32 -4.87 14.06
CA HIS A 12 -24.38 -4.50 13.10
C HIS A 12 -23.73 -3.94 11.84
N GLU A 13 -23.69 -4.71 10.77
CA GLU A 13 -23.02 -4.38 9.52
C GLU A 13 -23.59 -3.11 8.85
N ASP A 14 -24.91 -2.91 8.94
CA ASP A 14 -25.63 -1.73 8.45
C ASP A 14 -25.20 -0.43 9.16
N LEU A 15 -24.75 -0.52 10.39
CA LEU A 15 -24.26 0.59 11.21
C LEU A 15 -22.72 0.70 11.22
N CYS A 16 -22.05 -0.35 10.79
CA CYS A 16 -20.59 -0.43 10.77
C CYS A 16 -20.02 0.49 9.69
N LYS A 17 -19.02 1.30 10.07
CA LYS A 17 -18.30 2.20 9.14
C LYS A 17 -16.99 1.61 8.62
N GLY A 18 -16.65 0.37 8.99
CA GLY A 18 -15.42 -0.30 8.57
C GLY A 18 -14.12 0.34 9.11
N CYS A 19 -14.17 1.05 10.24
CA CYS A 19 -13.02 1.79 10.76
C CYS A 19 -11.96 0.92 11.44
N GLY A 20 -12.20 -0.38 11.65
CA GLY A 20 -11.24 -1.33 12.23
C GLY A 20 -10.93 -1.17 13.72
N ARG A 21 -11.47 -0.15 14.43
CA ARG A 21 -11.14 0.09 15.85
C ARG A 21 -11.45 -1.09 16.77
N CYS A 22 -12.55 -1.80 16.52
CA CYS A 22 -12.93 -2.96 17.31
C CYS A 22 -11.94 -4.13 17.12
N ILE A 23 -11.42 -4.31 15.91
CA ILE A 23 -10.40 -5.31 15.59
C ILE A 23 -9.13 -4.98 16.38
N GLY A 24 -8.60 -3.76 16.24
CA GLY A 24 -7.38 -3.34 16.94
C GLY A 24 -7.50 -3.23 18.47
N ALA A 25 -8.73 -3.12 19.01
CA ALA A 25 -8.95 -3.05 20.45
C ALA A 25 -9.21 -4.42 21.10
N CYS A 26 -9.48 -5.46 20.31
CA CYS A 26 -9.79 -6.78 20.82
C CYS A 26 -8.52 -7.54 21.22
N ALA A 27 -8.24 -7.63 22.52
CA ALA A 27 -7.08 -8.36 23.03
C ALA A 27 -7.13 -9.88 22.83
N PHE A 28 -8.27 -10.41 22.35
CA PHE A 28 -8.49 -11.85 22.17
C PHE A 28 -8.63 -12.25 20.71
N ASP A 29 -8.38 -11.33 19.76
CA ASP A 29 -8.57 -11.55 18.31
C ASP A 29 -9.93 -12.14 17.93
N ALA A 30 -10.96 -11.89 18.76
CA ALA A 30 -12.30 -12.41 18.57
C ALA A 30 -13.09 -11.67 17.48
N ILE A 31 -12.62 -10.49 17.08
CA ILE A 31 -13.24 -9.67 16.04
C ILE A 31 -12.28 -9.64 14.85
N GLN A 32 -12.75 -10.17 13.73
CA GLN A 32 -11.97 -10.25 12.52
C GLN A 32 -12.71 -9.62 11.33
N THR A 33 -12.00 -9.32 10.26
CA THR A 33 -12.63 -8.90 9.01
C THR A 33 -13.34 -10.08 8.35
N VAL A 34 -14.44 -9.80 7.67
CA VAL A 34 -15.21 -10.81 6.94
C VAL A 34 -14.54 -11.21 5.64
N GLU A 35 -13.77 -10.29 5.04
CA GLU A 35 -13.10 -10.48 3.75
C GLU A 35 -11.59 -10.21 3.93
N TRP A 36 -10.80 -11.27 4.09
CA TRP A 36 -9.34 -11.17 4.16
C TRP A 36 -8.68 -10.97 2.79
N ASP A 37 -9.32 -11.43 1.72
CA ASP A 37 -8.80 -11.37 0.34
C ASP A 37 -9.30 -10.14 -0.43
N ALA A 38 -9.72 -9.09 0.28
CA ALA A 38 -10.31 -7.90 -0.33
C ALA A 38 -9.24 -6.84 -0.70
N ASN A 39 -8.08 -7.24 -1.22
CA ASN A 39 -6.98 -6.34 -1.58
C ASN A 39 -7.45 -5.20 -2.49
N GLU A 40 -8.17 -5.50 -3.56
CA GLU A 40 -8.69 -4.49 -4.48
C GLU A 40 -9.61 -3.45 -3.78
N LYS A 41 -10.45 -3.90 -2.84
CA LYS A 41 -11.29 -2.98 -2.05
C LYS A 41 -10.45 -2.10 -1.13
N LEU A 42 -9.42 -2.66 -0.51
CA LEU A 42 -8.49 -1.93 0.34
C LEU A 42 -7.74 -0.88 -0.46
N ASP A 43 -7.20 -1.26 -1.61
CA ASP A 43 -6.43 -0.37 -2.49
C ASP A 43 -7.26 0.83 -2.96
N ARG A 44 -8.52 0.60 -3.35
CA ARG A 44 -9.46 1.68 -3.68
C ARG A 44 -9.78 2.56 -2.48
N LYS A 45 -9.97 1.97 -1.29
CA LYS A 45 -10.22 2.71 -0.06
C LYS A 45 -9.03 3.59 0.34
N MET A 46 -7.80 3.14 0.16
CA MET A 46 -6.61 3.96 0.41
C MET A 46 -6.64 5.23 -0.44
N ALA A 47 -6.96 5.13 -1.73
CA ALA A 47 -7.11 6.29 -2.62
C ALA A 47 -8.24 7.23 -2.19
N GLU A 48 -9.41 6.68 -1.81
CA GLU A 48 -10.55 7.46 -1.35
C GLU A 48 -10.25 8.23 -0.04
N TYR A 49 -9.55 7.59 0.91
CA TYR A 49 -9.13 8.25 2.16
C TYR A 49 -8.06 9.32 1.90
N ALA A 50 -7.11 9.06 1.00
CA ALA A 50 -6.13 10.07 0.59
C ALA A 50 -6.83 11.29 -0.05
N GLN A 51 -7.82 11.07 -0.92
CA GLN A 51 -8.62 12.15 -1.50
C GLN A 51 -9.36 12.96 -0.42
N ALA A 52 -9.98 12.30 0.55
CA ALA A 52 -10.69 12.98 1.63
C ALA A 52 -9.76 13.87 2.49
N VAL A 53 -8.47 13.50 2.61
CA VAL A 53 -7.47 14.32 3.30
C VAL A 53 -7.01 15.50 2.45
N CYS A 54 -6.81 15.29 1.15
CA CYS A 54 -6.23 16.30 0.24
C CYS A 54 -7.28 17.26 -0.32
N GLN A 55 -8.55 16.86 -0.38
CA GLN A 55 -9.62 17.63 -1.00
C GLN A 55 -9.74 19.05 -0.41
N ASP A 56 -9.81 20.05 -1.30
CA ASP A 56 -9.97 21.47 -0.97
C ASP A 56 -8.85 22.05 -0.06
N ARG A 57 -7.67 21.46 -0.10
CA ARG A 57 -6.50 21.90 0.68
C ARG A 57 -5.27 22.04 -0.20
N PRO A 58 -4.41 23.03 0.04
CA PRO A 58 -3.10 23.05 -0.56
C PRO A 58 -2.26 21.93 0.06
N CYS A 59 -1.82 20.99 -0.76
CA CYS A 59 -0.99 19.87 -0.34
C CYS A 59 0.35 19.91 -1.06
N PHE A 60 1.40 19.47 -0.38
CA PHE A 60 2.71 19.19 -0.94
C PHE A 60 3.20 17.87 -0.35
N HIS A 61 3.63 16.97 -1.21
CA HIS A 61 3.96 15.60 -0.85
C HIS A 61 5.44 15.33 -1.04
N ILE A 62 6.03 14.58 -0.12
CA ILE A 62 7.42 14.14 -0.16
C ILE A 62 7.46 12.65 0.14
N ASN A 63 8.11 11.88 -0.73
CA ASN A 63 8.38 10.46 -0.52
C ASN A 63 9.88 10.23 -0.37
N LEU A 64 10.25 9.52 0.68
CA LEU A 64 11.58 8.97 0.86
C LEU A 64 11.56 7.53 0.35
N VAL A 65 12.13 7.31 -0.85
CA VAL A 65 12.17 5.99 -1.49
C VAL A 65 13.42 5.28 -1.02
N MET A 66 13.33 4.74 0.20
CA MET A 66 14.42 4.10 0.93
C MET A 66 13.86 3.04 1.88
N ASP A 67 14.71 2.12 2.33
CA ASP A 67 14.34 1.01 3.22
C ASP A 67 13.12 0.22 2.74
N ILE A 68 13.05 -0.06 1.43
CA ILE A 68 11.88 -0.68 0.78
C ILE A 68 11.80 -2.14 1.20
N SER A 69 10.98 -2.41 2.19
CA SER A 69 10.81 -3.72 2.81
C SER A 69 9.93 -4.67 1.97
N PRO A 70 10.09 -6.00 2.11
CA PRO A 70 9.27 -6.97 1.39
C PRO A 70 7.79 -6.93 1.77
N ASN A 71 7.48 -6.62 3.03
CA ASN A 71 6.13 -6.49 3.54
C ASN A 71 5.81 -5.05 3.91
N CYS A 72 4.53 -4.70 3.91
CA CYS A 72 4.06 -3.43 4.46
C CYS A 72 4.50 -3.27 5.92
N ASP A 73 4.85 -2.06 6.33
CA ASP A 73 5.22 -1.73 7.72
C ASP A 73 4.13 -2.05 8.77
N CYS A 74 2.91 -2.32 8.33
CA CYS A 74 1.84 -2.82 9.20
C CYS A 74 2.03 -4.28 9.65
N HIS A 75 2.94 -5.03 9.01
CA HIS A 75 3.30 -6.38 9.41
C HIS A 75 4.33 -6.36 10.53
N ALA A 76 4.15 -7.27 11.50
CA ALA A 76 5.12 -7.44 12.61
C ALA A 76 6.43 -8.08 12.15
N GLU A 77 6.35 -8.93 11.14
CA GLU A 77 7.48 -9.58 10.48
C GLU A 77 7.90 -8.78 9.25
N ASN A 78 9.17 -8.52 9.15
CA ASN A 78 9.79 -7.91 7.98
C ASN A 78 11.23 -8.43 7.82
N ASP A 79 11.87 -8.09 6.72
CA ASP A 79 13.20 -8.58 6.36
C ASP A 79 14.02 -7.45 5.72
N ALA A 80 15.21 -7.80 5.25
CA ALA A 80 16.11 -6.88 4.57
C ALA A 80 15.41 -6.16 3.39
N PRO A 81 15.75 -4.90 3.13
CA PRO A 81 15.21 -4.16 2.00
C PRO A 81 15.37 -4.91 0.68
N ILE A 82 14.34 -4.92 -0.14
CA ILE A 82 14.32 -5.60 -1.44
C ILE A 82 15.02 -4.79 -2.55
N LEU A 83 15.12 -3.47 -2.37
CA LEU A 83 15.76 -2.52 -3.29
C LEU A 83 16.70 -1.60 -2.52
N PRO A 84 17.73 -1.05 -3.18
CA PRO A 84 18.58 -0.02 -2.59
C PRO A 84 17.81 1.28 -2.38
N ASP A 85 18.31 2.15 -1.52
CA ASP A 85 17.82 3.52 -1.39
C ASP A 85 17.92 4.25 -2.73
N ILE A 86 16.82 4.85 -3.16
CA ILE A 86 16.72 5.54 -4.45
C ILE A 86 16.86 7.05 -4.28
N GLY A 87 16.17 7.60 -3.26
CA GLY A 87 16.25 9.02 -2.94
C GLY A 87 14.93 9.63 -2.49
N MET A 88 14.87 10.95 -2.57
CA MET A 88 13.72 11.74 -2.18
C MET A 88 13.02 12.32 -3.41
N PHE A 89 11.71 12.15 -3.46
CA PHE A 89 10.83 12.69 -4.49
C PHE A 89 9.83 13.64 -3.86
N ALA A 90 9.41 14.67 -4.62
CA ALA A 90 8.42 15.62 -4.14
C ALA A 90 7.51 16.11 -5.27
N SER A 91 6.24 16.34 -4.97
CA SER A 91 5.24 16.84 -5.92
C SER A 91 4.07 17.50 -5.19
N PHE A 92 3.33 18.35 -5.90
CA PHE A 92 2.01 18.80 -5.47
C PHE A 92 0.91 17.78 -5.80
N ASP A 93 1.17 16.85 -6.73
CA ASP A 93 0.26 15.77 -7.11
C ASP A 93 0.73 14.47 -6.45
N PRO A 94 -0.06 13.89 -5.52
CA PRO A 94 0.33 12.66 -4.83
C PRO A 94 0.35 11.44 -5.74
N VAL A 95 -0.51 11.38 -6.75
CA VAL A 95 -0.61 10.23 -7.67
C VAL A 95 0.60 10.21 -8.61
N ALA A 96 0.97 11.38 -9.17
CA ALA A 96 2.16 11.54 -9.98
C ALA A 96 3.43 11.20 -9.18
N LEU A 97 3.48 11.61 -7.90
CA LEU A 97 4.58 11.30 -7.01
C LEU A 97 4.75 9.80 -6.80
N ASP A 98 3.68 9.11 -6.43
CA ASP A 98 3.73 7.68 -6.15
C ASP A 98 4.02 6.86 -7.42
N GLN A 99 3.47 7.27 -8.58
CA GLN A 99 3.81 6.64 -9.87
C GLN A 99 5.30 6.80 -10.18
N ALA A 100 5.86 7.99 -10.00
CA ALA A 100 7.30 8.23 -10.23
C ALA A 100 8.18 7.41 -9.28
N CYS A 101 7.78 7.26 -8.02
CA CYS A 101 8.47 6.43 -7.04
C CYS A 101 8.41 4.95 -7.42
N ALA A 102 7.24 4.43 -7.79
CA ALA A 102 7.07 3.05 -8.23
C ALA A 102 7.91 2.75 -9.48
N ASP A 103 7.89 3.66 -10.47
CA ASP A 103 8.69 3.52 -11.69
C ASP A 103 10.20 3.54 -11.40
N ALA A 104 10.63 4.31 -10.41
CA ALA A 104 12.02 4.32 -9.95
C ALA A 104 12.40 3.00 -9.27
N CYS A 105 11.50 2.43 -8.45
CA CYS A 105 11.65 1.10 -7.86
C CYS A 105 11.77 0.02 -8.94
N MET A 106 10.92 0.04 -9.96
CA MET A 106 10.97 -0.94 -11.06
C MET A 106 12.27 -0.89 -11.87
N LYS A 107 12.99 0.24 -11.87
CA LYS A 107 14.29 0.42 -12.55
C LYS A 107 15.48 0.06 -11.68
N ALA A 108 15.31 -0.04 -10.38
CA ALA A 108 16.38 -0.37 -9.44
C ALA A 108 16.74 -1.86 -9.53
N ALA A 109 18.01 -2.17 -9.27
CA ALA A 109 18.43 -3.57 -9.19
C ALA A 109 17.99 -4.18 -7.84
N PRO A 110 17.48 -5.43 -7.81
CA PRO A 110 17.18 -6.11 -6.57
C PRO A 110 18.38 -6.19 -5.63
N MET A 111 18.16 -6.02 -4.34
CA MET A 111 19.21 -6.22 -3.34
C MET A 111 19.56 -7.70 -3.21
N PRO A 112 20.87 -8.05 -3.17
CA PRO A 112 21.30 -9.42 -2.95
C PRO A 112 20.84 -9.93 -1.57
N ASN A 113 20.51 -11.21 -1.48
CA ASN A 113 20.02 -11.86 -0.24
C ASN A 113 18.75 -11.21 0.35
N SER A 114 17.92 -10.64 -0.50
CA SER A 114 16.59 -10.15 -0.16
C SER A 114 15.52 -11.12 -0.63
N GLN A 115 14.32 -11.01 -0.06
CA GLN A 115 13.17 -11.82 -0.49
C GLN A 115 12.93 -11.76 -2.00
N LEU A 116 13.08 -10.58 -2.61
CA LEU A 116 12.96 -10.39 -4.05
C LEU A 116 14.02 -11.20 -4.81
N SER A 117 15.30 -11.07 -4.44
CA SER A 117 16.39 -11.79 -5.11
C SER A 117 16.26 -13.31 -4.95
N ASP A 118 15.81 -13.77 -3.77
CA ASP A 118 15.61 -15.17 -3.47
C ASP A 118 14.43 -15.76 -4.27
N ASN A 119 13.34 -15.02 -4.40
CA ASN A 119 12.21 -15.41 -5.21
C ASN A 119 12.62 -15.52 -6.70
N LEU A 120 13.28 -14.48 -7.22
CA LEU A 120 13.74 -14.46 -8.62
C LEU A 120 14.74 -15.58 -8.96
N ALA A 121 15.45 -16.13 -7.97
CA ALA A 121 16.39 -17.23 -8.15
C ALA A 121 15.71 -18.63 -8.15
N LYS A 122 14.44 -18.74 -7.76
CA LYS A 122 13.72 -20.01 -7.73
C LYS A 122 13.38 -20.46 -9.15
N PRO A 123 13.66 -21.71 -9.54
CA PRO A 123 13.44 -22.21 -10.91
C PRO A 123 11.96 -22.24 -11.34
N ASP A 124 11.05 -22.35 -10.37
CA ASP A 124 9.61 -22.47 -10.54
C ASP A 124 8.85 -21.17 -10.23
N TRP A 125 9.58 -20.08 -9.97
CA TRP A 125 8.95 -18.79 -9.69
C TRP A 125 8.32 -18.20 -10.95
N GLN A 126 7.07 -17.76 -10.82
CA GLN A 126 6.41 -17.03 -11.90
C GLN A 126 6.88 -15.57 -11.86
N HIS A 127 7.73 -15.19 -12.82
CA HIS A 127 8.20 -13.82 -12.95
C HIS A 127 7.10 -12.88 -13.44
N HIS A 128 6.80 -11.87 -12.67
CA HIS A 128 5.79 -10.84 -12.98
C HIS A 128 6.38 -9.63 -13.71
N HIS A 129 7.71 -9.50 -13.76
CA HIS A 129 8.42 -8.29 -14.21
C HIS A 129 8.02 -7.04 -13.42
N ASP A 130 7.71 -7.24 -12.15
CA ASP A 130 7.29 -6.23 -11.20
C ASP A 130 7.88 -6.59 -9.84
N HIS A 131 8.77 -5.75 -9.31
CA HIS A 131 9.51 -6.06 -8.08
C HIS A 131 8.61 -6.25 -6.86
N PHE A 132 7.48 -5.56 -6.82
CA PHE A 132 6.53 -5.73 -5.72
C PHE A 132 5.79 -7.05 -5.82
N LEU A 133 5.28 -7.40 -7.01
CA LEU A 133 4.64 -8.71 -7.27
C LEU A 133 5.63 -9.87 -7.19
N ASP A 134 6.87 -9.68 -7.64
CA ASP A 134 7.91 -10.70 -7.53
C ASP A 134 8.38 -10.87 -6.08
N SER A 135 8.21 -9.86 -5.23
CA SER A 135 8.44 -9.97 -3.79
C SER A 135 7.23 -10.59 -3.07
N ASN A 136 6.03 -10.08 -3.34
CA ASN A 136 4.79 -10.52 -2.72
C ASN A 136 3.67 -10.60 -3.78
N PRO A 137 3.33 -11.81 -4.29
CA PRO A 137 2.36 -12.00 -5.38
C PRO A 137 0.92 -11.57 -5.05
N ASN A 138 0.62 -11.32 -3.78
CA ASN A 138 -0.72 -10.95 -3.34
C ASN A 138 -0.96 -9.43 -3.29
N VAL A 139 0.03 -8.60 -3.69
CA VAL A 139 -0.14 -7.14 -3.74
C VAL A 139 -0.71 -6.69 -5.08
N ASP A 140 -1.43 -5.57 -5.07
CA ASP A 140 -1.91 -4.89 -6.29
C ASP A 140 -1.81 -3.37 -6.13
N TRP A 141 -0.59 -2.87 -6.10
CA TRP A 141 -0.32 -1.44 -5.94
C TRP A 141 -0.89 -0.57 -7.08
N LYS A 142 -1.07 -1.14 -8.29
CA LYS A 142 -1.57 -0.42 -9.46
C LYS A 142 -3.01 0.02 -9.31
N THR A 143 -3.86 -0.81 -8.72
CA THR A 143 -5.26 -0.50 -8.46
C THR A 143 -5.42 0.76 -7.61
N THR A 144 -4.55 1.00 -6.62
CA THR A 144 -4.58 2.24 -5.82
C THR A 144 -4.38 3.48 -6.69
N LEU A 145 -3.36 3.48 -7.56
CA LEU A 145 -3.04 4.63 -8.42
C LEU A 145 -4.08 4.84 -9.52
N GLU A 146 -4.56 3.76 -10.12
CA GLU A 146 -5.62 3.81 -11.14
C GLU A 146 -6.93 4.35 -10.56
N HIS A 147 -7.29 3.93 -9.37
CA HIS A 147 -8.48 4.44 -8.69
C HIS A 147 -8.30 5.89 -8.25
N ALA A 148 -7.14 6.27 -7.74
CA ALA A 148 -6.80 7.64 -7.36
C ALA A 148 -6.93 8.62 -8.54
N GLU A 149 -6.42 8.25 -9.70
CA GLU A 149 -6.58 9.02 -10.93
C GLU A 149 -8.05 9.11 -11.36
N LYS A 150 -8.78 7.98 -11.33
CA LYS A 150 -10.19 7.91 -11.69
C LYS A 150 -11.09 8.80 -10.85
N ILE A 151 -10.81 8.91 -9.54
CA ILE A 151 -11.59 9.76 -8.62
C ILE A 151 -11.12 11.22 -8.61
N GLY A 152 -10.07 11.57 -9.37
CA GLY A 152 -9.60 12.93 -9.54
C GLY A 152 -8.69 13.42 -8.40
N LEU A 153 -8.01 12.52 -7.68
CA LEU A 153 -7.01 12.90 -6.68
C LEU A 153 -5.76 13.50 -7.33
N GLY A 154 -5.38 13.01 -8.52
CA GLY A 154 -4.24 13.47 -9.29
C GLY A 154 -4.15 12.75 -10.62
N THR A 155 -2.98 12.73 -11.26
CA THR A 155 -2.69 12.03 -12.52
C THR A 155 -1.46 11.16 -12.38
N ARG A 156 -1.40 10.05 -13.11
CA ARG A 156 -0.20 9.20 -13.19
C ARG A 156 0.87 9.72 -14.16
N GLU A 157 0.53 10.75 -14.95
CA GLU A 157 1.49 11.40 -15.83
C GLU A 157 2.38 12.36 -15.04
N TYR A 158 3.70 12.30 -15.26
CA TYR A 158 4.65 13.17 -14.58
C TYR A 158 5.85 13.51 -15.45
N GLU A 159 6.49 14.62 -15.14
CA GLU A 159 7.83 14.99 -15.61
C GLU A 159 8.79 14.94 -14.42
N LEU A 160 9.85 14.15 -14.53
CA LEU A 160 10.87 14.05 -13.49
C LEU A 160 11.97 15.09 -13.68
N VAL A 161 12.01 16.09 -12.80
CA VAL A 161 13.02 17.12 -12.77
C VAL A 161 14.04 16.84 -11.68
N ARG A 162 15.31 16.65 -12.05
CA ARG A 162 16.38 16.43 -11.08
C ARG A 162 16.85 17.76 -10.49
N VAL A 163 16.67 17.90 -9.19
CA VAL A 163 17.19 19.05 -8.42
C VAL A 163 18.58 18.69 -7.87
N ARG A 164 19.52 19.61 -7.94
CA ARG A 164 20.90 19.47 -7.43
C ARG A 164 21.10 20.32 -6.20
#